data_e1e368680d40085cda826f8e3016cddf
#
_entry.id   e1e368680d40085cda826f8e3016cddf
#
_cell.length_a   1.000
_cell.length_b   1.000
_cell.length_c   1.000
_cell.angle_alpha   90.00
_cell.angle_beta   90.00
_cell.angle_gamma   90.00
#
_symmetry.space_group_name_H-M   'P 1'
#
loop_
_entity.id
_entity.type
_entity.pdbx_description
1 polymer ?
#
loop_
_entity_poly.entity_id
_entity_poly.type
_entity_poly.pdbx_seq_one_letter_code
_entity_poly.pdbx_strand_id
1 'polypeptide(L)'
;MAKDARQKCIFFASWTGAAIAASASATFVGSSITAVTVVAATFGTQVSNTSGEYTFTYASTGSAWKLNGSAVTLTDYGITVTGTPANNDTITVDFIAANGGWEALGKDTDDLSKDLNPDTENTKNVLGEATFEHKGYQSTIGLDTYYMDPGRLMYEHLLDVAMREAYAESDLLGYYAEAYFTETSGNTMTGYCYVRRAWIVPQSVGGNTAGFSIPFTVNPQGSPEKKAITYDMITNTATVSTWTD
;
A
#
# COMPACT_ATOMS: atom_id res chain seq x y z
N MET A 1 33.13 -11.54 5.40
CA MET A 1 32.22 -10.38 5.32
C MET A 1 30.81 -10.90 5.42
N ALA A 2 30.04 -10.44 6.41
CA ALA A 2 28.60 -10.73 6.45
C ALA A 2 27.96 -10.04 5.23
N LYS A 3 27.18 -10.78 4.44
CA LYS A 3 26.36 -10.18 3.39
C LYS A 3 25.37 -9.24 4.08
N ASP A 4 25.23 -8.03 3.59
CA ASP A 4 24.15 -7.16 4.05
C ASP A 4 22.83 -7.88 3.89
N ALA A 5 22.00 -7.79 4.91
CA ALA A 5 20.68 -8.42 4.85
C ALA A 5 19.88 -7.80 3.71
N ARG A 6 19.19 -8.63 2.91
CA ARG A 6 18.29 -8.21 1.83
C ARG A 6 17.27 -7.15 2.28
N GLN A 7 16.91 -7.17 3.55
CA GLN A 7 16.03 -6.21 4.20
C GLN A 7 16.54 -4.75 4.17
N LYS A 8 17.82 -4.52 3.88
CA LYS A 8 18.37 -3.16 3.78
C LYS A 8 18.07 -2.46 2.47
N CYS A 9 17.71 -3.18 1.41
CA CYS A 9 17.33 -2.61 0.13
C CYS A 9 15.96 -3.16 -0.27
N ILE A 10 14.94 -2.32 -0.25
CA ILE A 10 13.56 -2.70 -0.55
C ILE A 10 13.02 -1.74 -1.63
N PHE A 11 12.26 -2.29 -2.56
CA PHE A 11 11.53 -1.55 -3.57
C PHE A 11 10.11 -1.27 -3.11
N PHE A 12 9.62 -0.08 -3.40
CA PHE A 12 8.27 0.35 -3.06
C PHE A 12 7.55 0.91 -4.28
N ALA A 13 6.24 0.72 -4.30
CA ALA A 13 5.37 1.37 -5.27
C ALA A 13 4.22 2.10 -4.59
N SER A 14 3.70 3.12 -5.27
CA SER A 14 2.55 3.89 -4.83
C SER A 14 1.83 4.50 -6.03
N TRP A 15 0.51 4.55 -6.02
CA TRP A 15 -0.25 5.28 -7.05
C TRP A 15 -0.23 6.79 -6.82
N THR A 16 -0.29 7.23 -5.58
CA THR A 16 -0.41 8.65 -5.24
C THR A 16 0.90 9.30 -4.82
N GLY A 17 1.85 8.50 -4.32
CA GLY A 17 3.10 9.00 -3.73
C GLY A 17 2.91 9.70 -2.37
N ALA A 18 1.71 9.63 -1.77
CA ALA A 18 1.35 10.32 -0.53
C ALA A 18 0.79 9.34 0.51
N ALA A 19 0.95 9.69 1.78
CA ALA A 19 0.33 8.95 2.87
C ALA A 19 -1.21 8.99 2.75
N ILE A 20 -1.84 7.88 3.13
CA ILE A 20 -3.29 7.72 3.16
C ILE A 20 -3.74 7.94 4.61
N ALA A 21 -4.65 8.90 4.82
CA ALA A 21 -5.25 9.12 6.13
C ALA A 21 -6.20 7.98 6.50
N ALA A 22 -6.34 7.71 7.80
CA ALA A 22 -7.35 6.77 8.27
C ALA A 22 -8.74 7.23 7.85
N SER A 23 -9.56 6.29 7.42
CA SER A 23 -10.97 6.53 7.10
C SER A 23 -11.86 5.49 7.75
N ALA A 24 -13.09 5.86 8.05
CA ALA A 24 -14.09 4.95 8.60
C ALA A 24 -15.46 5.32 8.05
N SER A 25 -16.23 4.33 7.66
CA SER A 25 -17.63 4.45 7.32
C SER A 25 -18.47 3.54 8.21
N ALA A 26 -19.67 3.97 8.58
CA ALA A 26 -20.55 3.18 9.42
C ALA A 26 -21.90 2.96 8.74
N THR A 27 -22.37 1.73 8.76
CA THR A 27 -23.72 1.34 8.38
C THR A 27 -24.44 0.77 9.58
N PHE A 28 -25.77 0.79 9.59
CA PHE A 28 -26.54 0.24 10.70
C PHE A 28 -27.78 -0.51 10.23
N VAL A 29 -28.19 -1.49 11.03
CA VAL A 29 -29.44 -2.22 10.88
C VAL A 29 -30.18 -2.13 12.20
N GLY A 30 -31.34 -1.46 12.20
CA GLY A 30 -32.17 -1.27 13.37
C GLY A 30 -33.34 -0.37 13.03
N SER A 31 -34.52 -0.62 13.64
CA SER A 31 -35.75 0.13 13.32
C SER A 31 -35.83 1.49 13.99
N SER A 32 -35.08 1.73 15.04
CA SER A 32 -35.12 2.95 15.86
C SER A 32 -33.81 3.74 15.88
N ILE A 33 -32.79 3.28 15.18
CA ILE A 33 -31.57 4.02 14.91
C ILE A 33 -31.82 4.86 13.65
N THR A 34 -31.51 6.16 13.71
CA THR A 34 -31.73 7.09 12.60
C THR A 34 -30.44 7.60 11.96
N ALA A 35 -29.35 7.58 12.70
CA ALA A 35 -28.02 7.93 12.17
C ALA A 35 -26.91 7.31 13.02
N VAL A 36 -25.79 7.03 12.37
CA VAL A 36 -24.53 6.63 12.99
C VAL A 36 -23.41 7.43 12.36
N THR A 37 -22.52 7.96 13.19
CA THR A 37 -21.28 8.61 12.74
C THR A 37 -20.08 7.98 13.43
N VAL A 38 -18.93 7.98 12.79
CA VAL A 38 -17.69 7.43 13.32
C VAL A 38 -16.52 8.39 13.07
N VAL A 39 -15.65 8.55 14.06
CA VAL A 39 -14.41 9.34 13.96
C VAL A 39 -13.25 8.39 13.74
N ALA A 40 -12.73 8.33 12.52
CA ALA A 40 -11.74 7.36 12.10
C ALA A 40 -10.48 7.32 12.97
N ALA A 41 -9.94 8.47 13.39
CA ALA A 41 -8.74 8.53 14.23
C ALA A 41 -8.97 7.90 15.62
N THR A 42 -10.13 8.15 16.24
CA THR A 42 -10.51 7.57 17.53
C THR A 42 -10.76 6.07 17.38
N PHE A 43 -11.50 5.67 16.33
CA PHE A 43 -11.79 4.28 16.05
C PHE A 43 -10.50 3.47 15.84
N GLY A 44 -9.60 3.97 15.00
CA GLY A 44 -8.31 3.35 14.74
C GLY A 44 -7.49 3.06 15.99
N THR A 45 -7.49 3.98 16.95
CA THR A 45 -6.78 3.78 18.23
C THR A 45 -7.33 2.57 18.99
N GLN A 46 -8.64 2.38 19.02
CA GLN A 46 -9.29 1.26 19.73
C GLN A 46 -9.07 -0.10 19.05
N VAL A 47 -8.95 -0.12 17.74
CA VAL A 47 -8.71 -1.34 16.96
C VAL A 47 -7.24 -1.53 16.59
N SER A 48 -6.33 -0.86 17.30
CA SER A 48 -4.87 -0.93 17.07
C SER A 48 -4.45 -0.62 15.64
N ASN A 49 -5.17 0.32 14.99
CA ASN A 49 -4.97 0.71 13.58
C ASN A 49 -5.01 -0.48 12.60
N THR A 50 -5.84 -1.47 12.88
CA THR A 50 -6.02 -2.62 11.98
C THR A 50 -7.21 -2.36 11.06
N SER A 51 -6.98 -2.36 9.76
CA SER A 51 -8.06 -2.25 8.76
C SER A 51 -8.97 -3.47 8.80
N GLY A 52 -10.26 -3.26 8.61
CA GLY A 52 -11.23 -4.34 8.61
C GLY A 52 -12.65 -3.88 8.92
N GLU A 53 -13.56 -4.84 8.88
CA GLU A 53 -14.96 -4.65 9.22
C GLU A 53 -15.20 -5.04 10.69
N TYR A 54 -15.85 -4.17 11.44
CA TYR A 54 -16.13 -4.33 12.86
C TYR A 54 -17.63 -4.22 13.13
N THR A 55 -18.24 -5.30 13.59
CA THR A 55 -19.69 -5.34 13.86
C THR A 55 -19.96 -5.25 15.36
N PHE A 56 -20.71 -4.23 15.75
CA PHE A 56 -21.22 -4.00 17.09
C PHE A 56 -22.69 -4.45 17.15
N THR A 57 -23.05 -5.24 18.16
CA THR A 57 -24.42 -5.70 18.36
C THR A 57 -24.95 -5.17 19.69
N TYR A 58 -26.16 -4.61 19.69
CA TYR A 58 -26.78 -4.13 20.89
C TYR A 58 -27.49 -5.27 21.64
N ALA A 59 -27.21 -5.40 22.93
CA ALA A 59 -27.90 -6.32 23.83
C ALA A 59 -28.79 -5.54 24.81
N SER A 60 -30.10 -5.73 24.73
CA SER A 60 -31.05 -5.09 25.66
C SER A 60 -30.85 -5.56 27.10
N THR A 61 -30.42 -6.82 27.30
CA THR A 61 -29.98 -7.31 28.60
C THR A 61 -28.66 -6.64 28.96
N GLY A 62 -28.74 -5.69 29.93
CA GLY A 62 -27.62 -4.86 30.35
C GLY A 62 -27.46 -3.57 29.55
N SER A 63 -28.33 -3.29 28.56
CA SER A 63 -28.35 -2.06 27.74
C SER A 63 -26.99 -1.64 27.23
N ALA A 64 -26.26 -2.61 26.60
CA ALA A 64 -24.88 -2.41 26.18
C ALA A 64 -24.64 -2.85 24.72
N TRP A 65 -23.76 -2.12 24.05
CA TRP A 65 -23.18 -2.56 22.78
C TRP A 65 -22.08 -3.59 23.05
N LYS A 66 -21.93 -4.55 22.15
CA LYS A 66 -20.93 -5.62 22.23
C LYS A 66 -20.12 -5.69 20.94
N LEU A 67 -18.80 -5.77 21.08
CA LEU A 67 -17.87 -6.12 20.01
C LEU A 67 -17.24 -7.48 20.37
N ASN A 68 -17.34 -8.46 19.47
CA ASN A 68 -16.85 -9.83 19.72
C ASN A 68 -17.36 -10.44 21.04
N GLY A 69 -18.61 -10.13 21.39
CA GLY A 69 -19.26 -10.64 22.62
C GLY A 69 -18.96 -9.87 23.90
N SER A 70 -17.96 -8.97 23.90
CA SER A 70 -17.58 -8.14 25.04
C SER A 70 -18.31 -6.80 25.03
N ALA A 71 -18.82 -6.35 26.19
CA ALA A 71 -19.46 -5.04 26.32
C ALA A 71 -18.44 -3.91 26.05
N VAL A 72 -18.87 -2.92 25.27
CA VAL A 72 -18.05 -1.75 24.90
C VAL A 72 -18.86 -0.47 25.01
N THR A 73 -18.17 0.65 25.18
CA THR A 73 -18.72 1.99 25.13
C THR A 73 -18.46 2.57 23.75
N LEU A 74 -19.49 2.86 22.96
CA LEU A 74 -19.31 3.34 21.57
C LEU A 74 -18.53 4.66 21.47
N THR A 75 -18.67 5.55 22.44
CA THR A 75 -17.93 6.82 22.45
C THR A 75 -16.42 6.62 22.57
N ASP A 76 -15.96 5.55 23.21
CA ASP A 76 -14.53 5.20 23.26
C ASP A 76 -14.00 4.84 21.87
N TYR A 77 -14.87 4.28 21.02
CA TYR A 77 -14.60 3.99 19.61
C TYR A 77 -14.88 5.17 18.67
N GLY A 78 -15.24 6.34 19.21
CA GLY A 78 -15.59 7.49 18.40
C GLY A 78 -16.89 7.34 17.61
N ILE A 79 -17.76 6.40 18.02
CA ILE A 79 -19.05 6.15 17.38
C ILE A 79 -20.15 6.89 18.13
N THR A 80 -20.96 7.64 17.39
CA THR A 80 -22.14 8.32 17.90
C THR A 80 -23.38 7.76 17.20
N VAL A 81 -24.39 7.40 18.00
CA VAL A 81 -25.66 6.83 17.53
C VAL A 81 -26.79 7.81 17.86
N THR A 82 -27.63 8.09 16.88
CA THR A 82 -28.86 8.85 17.06
C THR A 82 -30.05 7.88 17.02
N GLY A 83 -30.89 7.93 18.05
CA GLY A 83 -32.03 7.02 18.20
C GLY A 83 -31.88 6.12 19.43
N THR A 84 -32.84 5.22 19.62
CA THR A 84 -32.86 4.27 20.74
C THR A 84 -32.65 2.87 20.21
N PRO A 85 -31.51 2.23 20.47
CA PRO A 85 -31.24 0.91 19.95
C PRO A 85 -32.18 -0.15 20.56
N ALA A 86 -32.58 -1.13 19.74
CA ALA A 86 -33.34 -2.30 20.13
C ALA A 86 -32.44 -3.54 20.19
N ASN A 87 -32.90 -4.59 20.85
CA ASN A 87 -32.13 -5.82 20.96
C ASN A 87 -31.77 -6.40 19.57
N ASN A 88 -30.51 -6.75 19.39
CA ASN A 88 -29.91 -7.23 18.15
C ASN A 88 -29.75 -6.17 17.02
N ASP A 89 -30.01 -4.91 17.30
CA ASP A 89 -29.56 -3.86 16.34
C ASP A 89 -28.04 -3.93 16.17
N THR A 90 -27.57 -3.70 14.97
CA THR A 90 -26.14 -3.77 14.64
C THR A 90 -25.63 -2.49 14.02
N ILE A 91 -24.38 -2.18 14.32
CA ILE A 91 -23.59 -1.14 13.65
C ILE A 91 -22.36 -1.87 13.06
N THR A 92 -22.17 -1.71 11.77
CA THR A 92 -20.97 -2.23 11.09
C THR A 92 -20.10 -1.06 10.68
N VAL A 93 -18.86 -1.02 11.17
CA VAL A 93 -17.86 -0.02 10.81
C VAL A 93 -16.83 -0.67 9.90
N ASP A 94 -16.71 -0.14 8.70
CA ASP A 94 -15.63 -0.44 7.77
C ASP A 94 -14.52 0.59 7.99
N PHE A 95 -13.36 0.13 8.48
CA PHE A 95 -12.24 0.96 8.86
C PHE A 95 -11.01 0.67 8.00
N ILE A 96 -10.43 1.75 7.47
CA ILE A 96 -9.15 1.73 6.76
C ILE A 96 -8.13 2.48 7.62
N ALA A 97 -7.11 1.77 8.07
CA ALA A 97 -6.03 2.37 8.85
C ALA A 97 -5.20 3.37 8.03
N ALA A 98 -4.72 4.40 8.69
CA ALA A 98 -3.73 5.28 8.09
C ALA A 98 -2.48 4.48 7.72
N ASN A 99 -1.92 4.75 6.56
CA ASN A 99 -0.69 4.11 6.10
C ASN A 99 0.20 5.11 5.36
N GLY A 100 1.45 4.71 5.12
CA GLY A 100 2.42 5.58 4.46
C GLY A 100 2.18 5.83 2.97
N GLY A 101 1.20 5.17 2.37
CA GLY A 101 0.88 5.30 0.94
C GLY A 101 1.84 4.58 -0.01
N TRP A 102 2.90 3.96 0.50
CA TRP A 102 3.89 3.21 -0.26
C TRP A 102 3.90 1.76 0.19
N GLU A 103 3.65 0.85 -0.73
CA GLU A 103 3.69 -0.59 -0.46
C GLU A 103 5.04 -1.18 -0.82
N ALA A 104 5.60 -2.01 0.08
CA ALA A 104 6.81 -2.76 -0.22
C ALA A 104 6.53 -3.87 -1.23
N LEU A 105 7.31 -3.90 -2.29
CA LEU A 105 7.23 -4.90 -3.35
C LEU A 105 7.98 -6.18 -2.94
N GLY A 106 7.57 -7.32 -3.50
CA GLY A 106 8.27 -8.59 -3.32
C GLY A 106 7.83 -9.41 -2.11
N LYS A 107 6.70 -9.09 -1.46
CA LYS A 107 6.14 -9.91 -0.37
C LYS A 107 5.90 -11.36 -0.79
N ASP A 108 5.50 -11.58 -2.05
CA ASP A 108 5.08 -12.88 -2.58
C ASP A 108 6.11 -13.51 -3.52
N THR A 109 7.33 -12.96 -3.59
CA THR A 109 8.38 -13.43 -4.48
C THR A 109 9.68 -13.68 -3.74
N ASP A 110 10.36 -14.75 -4.10
CA ASP A 110 11.66 -15.12 -3.51
C ASP A 110 12.80 -14.26 -4.04
N ASP A 111 12.65 -13.72 -5.25
CA ASP A 111 13.62 -12.82 -5.87
C ASP A 111 12.93 -11.64 -6.56
N LEU A 112 13.46 -10.45 -6.29
CA LEU A 112 13.02 -9.20 -6.91
C LEU A 112 14.25 -8.36 -7.22
N SER A 113 14.49 -8.16 -8.50
CA SER A 113 15.61 -7.36 -9.01
C SER A 113 15.11 -6.26 -9.93
N LYS A 114 15.94 -5.22 -10.07
CA LYS A 114 15.78 -4.17 -11.06
C LYS A 114 16.74 -4.42 -12.20
N ASP A 115 16.21 -4.71 -13.37
CA ASP A 115 16.99 -4.78 -14.60
C ASP A 115 17.31 -3.38 -15.08
N LEU A 116 18.58 -3.06 -15.27
CA LEU A 116 18.99 -1.71 -15.63
C LEU A 116 18.83 -1.42 -17.12
N ASN A 117 18.92 -2.45 -17.97
CA ASN A 117 18.77 -2.38 -19.44
C ASN A 117 19.51 -1.14 -20.02
N PRO A 118 20.85 -1.11 -20.03
CA PRO A 118 21.60 0.03 -20.52
C PRO A 118 21.36 0.23 -22.01
N ASP A 119 21.03 1.45 -22.40
CA ASP A 119 20.93 1.86 -23.80
C ASP A 119 22.30 2.34 -24.28
N THR A 120 22.92 1.55 -25.15
CA THR A 120 24.29 1.81 -25.61
C THR A 120 24.37 1.75 -27.12
N GLU A 121 25.14 2.66 -27.71
CA GLU A 121 25.41 2.71 -29.14
C GLU A 121 26.92 2.66 -29.44
N ASN A 122 27.28 1.80 -30.40
CA ASN A 122 28.61 1.74 -30.92
C ASN A 122 28.62 2.30 -32.35
N THR A 123 29.23 3.45 -32.54
CA THR A 123 29.41 4.04 -33.87
C THR A 123 30.88 3.94 -34.30
N LYS A 124 31.09 3.70 -35.59
CA LYS A 124 32.44 3.75 -36.20
C LYS A 124 32.47 4.90 -37.19
N ASN A 125 33.50 5.72 -37.11
CA ASN A 125 33.77 6.73 -38.14
C ASN A 125 34.38 6.11 -39.40
N VAL A 126 34.52 6.89 -40.42
CA VAL A 126 35.13 6.44 -41.72
C VAL A 126 36.58 5.99 -41.59
N LEU A 127 37.27 6.31 -40.53
CA LEU A 127 38.64 5.88 -40.22
C LEU A 127 38.67 4.57 -39.43
N GLY A 128 37.51 3.99 -39.12
CA GLY A 128 37.40 2.73 -38.39
C GLY A 128 37.50 2.91 -36.84
N GLU A 129 37.58 4.12 -36.34
CA GLU A 129 37.62 4.40 -34.92
C GLU A 129 36.22 4.16 -34.32
N ALA A 130 36.18 3.34 -33.27
CA ALA A 130 34.93 3.03 -32.57
C ALA A 130 34.70 4.03 -31.43
N THR A 131 33.50 4.59 -31.38
CA THR A 131 33.05 5.41 -30.27
C THR A 131 31.90 4.68 -29.58
N PHE A 132 32.02 4.49 -28.27
CA PHE A 132 30.97 3.96 -27.41
C PHE A 132 30.21 5.11 -26.76
N GLU A 133 28.89 5.10 -26.93
CA GLU A 133 28.00 6.07 -26.31
C GLU A 133 26.99 5.34 -25.40
N HIS A 134 26.86 5.79 -24.16
CA HIS A 134 25.85 5.32 -23.21
C HIS A 134 24.74 6.37 -23.12
N LYS A 135 23.56 6.04 -23.66
CA LYS A 135 22.42 6.96 -23.76
C LYS A 135 21.54 6.99 -22.49
N GLY A 136 21.68 6.01 -21.62
CA GLY A 136 20.92 5.93 -20.37
C GLY A 136 20.53 4.50 -20.00
N TYR A 137 19.56 4.40 -19.10
CA TYR A 137 19.00 3.14 -18.62
C TYR A 137 17.50 3.09 -18.85
N GLN A 138 16.99 1.94 -19.30
CA GLN A 138 15.56 1.64 -19.42
C GLN A 138 15.17 0.63 -18.34
N SER A 139 15.29 1.02 -17.09
CA SER A 139 15.11 0.11 -15.96
C SER A 139 13.70 -0.45 -15.87
N THR A 140 13.61 -1.73 -15.53
CA THR A 140 12.34 -2.45 -15.33
C THR A 140 12.41 -3.32 -14.08
N ILE A 141 11.32 -3.41 -13.34
CA ILE A 141 11.14 -4.36 -12.25
C ILE A 141 9.89 -5.19 -12.58
N GLY A 142 10.05 -6.51 -12.71
CA GLY A 142 8.95 -7.44 -12.90
C GLY A 142 8.52 -8.06 -11.57
N LEU A 143 7.23 -8.08 -11.31
CA LEU A 143 6.63 -8.85 -10.25
C LEU A 143 5.79 -9.97 -10.88
N ASP A 144 6.33 -11.18 -10.89
CA ASP A 144 5.68 -12.34 -11.47
C ASP A 144 4.50 -12.84 -10.62
N THR A 145 4.48 -12.45 -9.36
CA THR A 145 3.44 -12.82 -8.41
C THR A 145 3.07 -11.64 -7.51
N TYR A 146 1.79 -11.30 -7.50
CA TYR A 146 1.21 -10.32 -6.61
C TYR A 146 -0.19 -10.77 -6.22
N TYR A 147 -0.33 -11.41 -5.06
CA TYR A 147 -1.61 -11.97 -4.62
C TYR A 147 -2.54 -10.91 -4.05
N MET A 148 -3.84 -11.15 -4.23
CA MET A 148 -4.90 -10.44 -3.54
C MET A 148 -4.82 -10.73 -2.06
N ASP A 149 -4.44 -9.73 -1.28
CA ASP A 149 -4.36 -9.78 0.16
C ASP A 149 -5.06 -8.54 0.73
N PRO A 150 -6.01 -8.66 1.67
CA PRO A 150 -6.66 -7.50 2.27
C PRO A 150 -5.64 -6.50 2.83
N GLY A 151 -5.82 -5.22 2.50
CA GLY A 151 -4.93 -4.14 2.93
C GLY A 151 -3.74 -3.84 2.01
N ARG A 152 -3.63 -4.52 0.86
CA ARG A 152 -2.65 -4.15 -0.16
C ARG A 152 -3.07 -2.89 -0.92
N LEU A 153 -2.19 -1.90 -0.96
CA LEU A 153 -2.48 -0.58 -1.53
C LEU A 153 -2.57 -0.57 -3.05
N MET A 154 -1.84 -1.47 -3.69
CA MET A 154 -1.77 -1.53 -5.15
C MET A 154 -2.90 -2.34 -5.79
N TYR A 155 -3.52 -3.24 -5.01
CA TYR A 155 -4.39 -4.29 -5.54
C TYR A 155 -5.64 -3.78 -6.29
N GLU A 156 -6.45 -2.96 -5.63
CA GLU A 156 -7.75 -2.52 -6.20
C GLU A 156 -7.57 -1.75 -7.50
N HIS A 157 -6.57 -0.85 -7.54
CA HIS A 157 -6.29 -0.08 -8.74
C HIS A 157 -5.70 -0.96 -9.85
N LEU A 158 -4.78 -1.89 -9.53
CA LEU A 158 -4.26 -2.86 -10.50
C LEU A 158 -5.38 -3.72 -11.09
N LEU A 159 -6.33 -4.16 -10.27
CA LEU A 159 -7.48 -4.94 -10.72
C LEU A 159 -8.37 -4.12 -11.67
N ASP A 160 -8.71 -2.90 -11.28
CA ASP A 160 -9.54 -2.01 -12.10
C ASP A 160 -8.87 -1.72 -13.46
N VAL A 161 -7.58 -1.38 -13.46
CA VAL A 161 -6.79 -1.17 -14.67
C VAL A 161 -6.77 -2.42 -15.55
N ALA A 162 -6.51 -3.59 -14.96
CA ALA A 162 -6.41 -4.84 -15.70
C ALA A 162 -7.77 -5.30 -16.27
N MET A 163 -8.85 -5.16 -15.50
CA MET A 163 -10.19 -5.57 -15.93
C MET A 163 -10.78 -4.65 -17.00
N ARG A 164 -10.41 -3.36 -17.00
CA ARG A 164 -10.80 -2.40 -18.04
C ARG A 164 -9.85 -2.39 -19.24
N GLU A 165 -8.72 -3.12 -19.15
CA GLU A 165 -7.63 -3.03 -20.14
C GLU A 165 -7.21 -1.57 -20.36
N ALA A 166 -7.12 -0.80 -19.27
CA ALA A 166 -6.85 0.63 -19.34
C ALA A 166 -5.41 0.88 -19.82
N TYR A 167 -5.26 1.88 -20.70
CA TYR A 167 -3.98 2.24 -21.31
C TYR A 167 -3.65 3.73 -21.17
N ALA A 168 -4.52 4.51 -20.55
CA ALA A 168 -4.27 5.93 -20.38
C ALA A 168 -3.15 6.17 -19.36
N GLU A 169 -2.34 7.20 -19.58
CA GLU A 169 -1.26 7.58 -18.67
C GLU A 169 -1.77 7.80 -17.24
N SER A 170 -2.95 8.43 -17.09
CA SER A 170 -3.57 8.67 -15.79
C SER A 170 -3.88 7.41 -14.99
N ASP A 171 -4.09 6.30 -15.67
CA ASP A 171 -4.42 5.02 -15.04
C ASP A 171 -3.17 4.21 -14.68
N LEU A 172 -2.08 4.39 -15.43
CA LEU A 172 -0.87 3.56 -15.33
C LEU A 172 0.29 4.27 -14.62
N LEU A 173 0.25 5.59 -14.51
CA LEU A 173 1.36 6.37 -13.97
C LEU A 173 1.25 6.52 -12.45
N GLY A 174 2.15 5.86 -11.75
CA GLY A 174 2.34 5.97 -10.31
C GLY A 174 3.74 6.44 -9.94
N TYR A 175 4.21 5.96 -8.80
CA TYR A 175 5.52 6.26 -8.23
C TYR A 175 6.24 4.98 -7.83
N TYR A 176 7.54 5.01 -7.94
CA TYR A 176 8.46 3.98 -7.53
C TYR A 176 9.52 4.57 -6.60
N ALA A 177 9.88 3.83 -5.55
CA ALA A 177 10.97 4.18 -4.67
C ALA A 177 11.92 2.99 -4.46
N GLU A 178 13.20 3.26 -4.53
CA GLU A 178 14.27 2.33 -4.22
C GLU A 178 14.90 2.79 -2.90
N ALA A 179 14.64 2.04 -1.82
CA ALA A 179 15.00 2.43 -0.47
C ALA A 179 16.24 1.70 0.02
N TYR A 180 17.07 2.40 0.78
CA TYR A 180 18.19 1.87 1.50
C TYR A 180 18.08 2.23 2.99
N PHE A 181 17.92 1.21 3.83
CA PHE A 181 17.71 1.39 5.26
C PHE A 181 19.02 1.37 6.02
N THR A 182 19.21 2.35 6.88
CA THR A 182 20.41 2.53 7.71
C THR A 182 20.18 2.12 9.15
N GLU A 183 18.95 2.22 9.64
CA GLU A 183 18.60 1.95 11.03
C GLU A 183 17.34 1.08 11.12
N THR A 184 17.26 0.29 12.18
CA THR A 184 16.08 -0.51 12.53
C THR A 184 15.81 -0.37 14.02
N SER A 185 14.58 0.01 14.37
CA SER A 185 14.12 0.13 15.75
C SER A 185 12.76 -0.56 15.89
N GLY A 186 12.72 -1.69 16.60
CA GLY A 186 11.52 -2.52 16.69
C GLY A 186 11.06 -2.99 15.32
N ASN A 187 9.83 -2.64 14.94
CA ASN A 187 9.24 -2.98 13.65
C ASN A 187 9.38 -1.87 12.59
N THR A 188 10.18 -0.85 12.89
CA THR A 188 10.35 0.31 12.01
C THR A 188 11.77 0.35 11.47
N MET A 189 11.91 0.55 10.16
CA MET A 189 13.19 0.79 9.49
C MET A 189 13.21 2.21 8.94
N THR A 190 14.33 2.92 9.13
CA THR A 190 14.53 4.27 8.62
C THR A 190 15.76 4.35 7.72
N GLY A 191 15.69 5.23 6.74
CA GLY A 191 16.77 5.40 5.77
C GLY A 191 16.45 6.46 4.73
N TYR A 192 17.03 6.27 3.56
CA TYR A 192 16.76 7.13 2.41
C TYR A 192 16.28 6.29 1.21
N CYS A 193 15.60 6.95 0.29
CA CYS A 193 15.17 6.34 -0.96
C CYS A 193 15.37 7.28 -2.15
N TYR A 194 15.36 6.69 -3.33
CA TYR A 194 15.32 7.41 -4.59
C TYR A 194 13.95 7.21 -5.21
N VAL A 195 13.18 8.30 -5.27
CA VAL A 195 11.81 8.32 -5.79
C VAL A 195 11.79 8.74 -7.24
N ARG A 196 10.98 8.09 -8.06
CA ARG A 196 10.69 8.47 -9.45
C ARG A 196 9.23 8.26 -9.77
N ARG A 197 8.76 8.89 -10.83
CA ARG A 197 7.57 8.46 -11.54
C ARG A 197 7.83 7.10 -12.17
N ALA A 198 6.80 6.29 -12.29
CA ALA A 198 6.92 4.98 -12.93
C ALA A 198 5.61 4.59 -13.61
N TRP A 199 5.71 3.92 -14.75
CA TRP A 199 4.59 3.19 -15.31
C TRP A 199 4.44 1.87 -14.57
N ILE A 200 3.26 1.62 -14.05
CA ILE A 200 2.89 0.40 -13.33
C ILE A 200 1.86 -0.32 -14.18
N VAL A 201 2.28 -1.42 -14.83
CA VAL A 201 1.52 -2.04 -15.90
C VAL A 201 1.17 -3.48 -15.54
N PRO A 202 -0.11 -3.82 -15.30
CA PRO A 202 -0.55 -5.19 -15.13
C PRO A 202 -0.20 -6.03 -16.36
N GLN A 203 0.26 -7.27 -16.16
CA GLN A 203 0.67 -8.17 -17.23
C GLN A 203 -0.36 -9.25 -17.49
N SER A 204 -1.06 -9.69 -16.47
CA SER A 204 -2.13 -10.68 -16.56
C SER A 204 -3.04 -10.61 -15.33
N VAL A 205 -4.18 -11.26 -15.42
CA VAL A 205 -5.13 -11.43 -14.33
C VAL A 205 -5.47 -12.90 -14.24
N GLY A 206 -5.30 -13.50 -13.08
CA GLY A 206 -5.60 -14.91 -12.91
C GLY A 206 -5.28 -15.40 -11.52
N GLY A 207 -5.25 -16.71 -11.36
CA GLY A 207 -4.96 -17.32 -10.08
C GLY A 207 -4.63 -18.80 -10.21
N ASN A 208 -4.17 -19.34 -9.10
CA ASN A 208 -3.89 -20.75 -8.92
C ASN A 208 -4.42 -21.20 -7.54
N THR A 209 -4.01 -22.38 -7.09
CA THR A 209 -4.42 -22.92 -5.78
C THR A 209 -3.96 -22.08 -4.59
N ALA A 210 -2.98 -21.18 -4.76
CA ALA A 210 -2.50 -20.30 -3.70
C ALA A 210 -3.30 -18.99 -3.63
N GLY A 211 -3.97 -18.59 -4.71
CA GLY A 211 -4.81 -17.38 -4.71
C GLY A 211 -4.94 -16.72 -6.08
N PHE A 212 -5.70 -15.63 -6.08
CA PHE A 212 -5.83 -14.75 -7.24
C PHE A 212 -4.65 -13.77 -7.27
N SER A 213 -4.05 -13.59 -8.43
CA SER A 213 -2.85 -12.75 -8.60
C SER A 213 -2.92 -11.86 -9.84
N ILE A 214 -2.24 -10.72 -9.76
CA ILE A 214 -2.08 -9.76 -10.85
C ILE A 214 -0.59 -9.45 -10.99
N PRO A 215 0.19 -10.23 -11.75
CA PRO A 215 1.55 -9.88 -12.11
C PRO A 215 1.60 -8.51 -12.78
N PHE A 216 2.61 -7.71 -12.46
CA PHE A 216 2.78 -6.39 -13.06
C PHE A 216 4.25 -6.01 -13.22
N THR A 217 4.51 -5.03 -14.06
CA THR A 217 5.84 -4.42 -14.23
C THR A 217 5.83 -2.98 -13.73
N VAL A 218 6.96 -2.57 -13.17
CA VAL A 218 7.24 -1.18 -12.81
C VAL A 218 8.38 -0.69 -13.69
N ASN A 219 8.13 0.36 -14.46
CA ASN A 219 9.09 0.97 -15.37
C ASN A 219 9.39 2.40 -14.90
N PRO A 220 10.47 2.60 -14.10
CA PRO A 220 10.82 3.92 -13.56
C PRO A 220 11.19 4.90 -14.66
N GLN A 221 10.73 6.15 -14.52
CA GLN A 221 10.95 7.23 -15.47
C GLN A 221 11.56 8.47 -14.82
N GLY A 222 12.23 9.27 -15.62
CA GLY A 222 12.82 10.55 -15.20
C GLY A 222 13.99 10.39 -14.23
N SER A 223 14.44 11.51 -13.69
CA SER A 223 15.56 11.55 -12.74
C SER A 223 15.09 11.17 -11.33
N PRO A 224 15.90 10.43 -10.56
CA PRO A 224 15.58 10.08 -9.19
C PRO A 224 15.69 11.31 -8.27
N GLU A 225 14.76 11.43 -7.33
CA GLU A 225 14.81 12.41 -6.24
C GLU A 225 15.12 11.69 -4.93
N LYS A 226 16.15 12.15 -4.19
CA LYS A 226 16.48 11.59 -2.89
C LYS A 226 15.50 12.08 -1.82
N LYS A 227 14.93 11.15 -1.07
CA LYS A 227 13.94 11.38 -0.01
C LYS A 227 14.31 10.59 1.24
N ALA A 228 13.76 10.98 2.40
CA ALA A 228 13.77 10.15 3.59
C ALA A 228 12.63 9.14 3.52
N ILE A 229 12.84 7.96 4.12
CA ILE A 229 11.83 6.90 4.16
C ILE A 229 11.78 6.25 5.55
N THR A 230 10.56 5.99 6.00
CA THR A 230 10.27 5.19 7.19
C THR A 230 9.35 4.04 6.78
N TYR A 231 9.76 2.82 7.03
CA TYR A 231 9.03 1.61 6.68
C TYR A 231 8.55 0.89 7.93
N ASP A 232 7.29 0.54 7.97
CA ASP A 232 6.67 -0.28 8.99
C ASP A 232 6.54 -1.72 8.49
N MET A 233 7.24 -2.64 9.13
CA MET A 233 7.27 -4.06 8.77
C MET A 233 5.97 -4.80 9.10
N ILE A 234 5.13 -4.27 9.99
CA ILE A 234 3.85 -4.89 10.36
C ILE A 234 2.82 -4.62 9.27
N THR A 235 2.67 -3.36 8.88
CA THR A 235 1.71 -2.94 7.85
C THR A 235 2.23 -3.17 6.44
N ASN A 236 3.52 -3.47 6.27
CA ASN A 236 4.20 -3.59 4.98
C ASN A 236 4.12 -2.31 4.13
N THR A 237 4.04 -1.15 4.78
CA THR A 237 3.93 0.16 4.13
C THR A 237 5.01 1.13 4.57
N ALA A 238 5.30 2.12 3.75
CA ALA A 238 6.27 3.15 4.07
C ALA A 238 5.70 4.56 3.90
N THR A 239 6.30 5.48 4.65
CA THR A 239 6.10 6.92 4.51
C THR A 239 7.35 7.54 3.92
N VAL A 240 7.19 8.32 2.87
CA VAL A 240 8.27 9.06 2.21
C VAL A 240 8.11 10.55 2.52
N SER A 241 9.20 11.19 2.94
CA SER A 241 9.24 12.60 3.32
C SER A 241 10.44 13.31 2.70
N THR A 242 10.50 14.62 2.86
CA THR A 242 11.64 15.42 2.36
C THR A 242 12.93 14.97 3.02
N TRP A 243 13.99 14.79 2.23
CA TRP A 243 15.33 14.56 2.74
C TRP A 243 15.89 15.87 3.31
N THR A 244 16.38 15.81 4.54
CA THR A 244 17.15 16.90 5.17
C THR A 244 18.54 16.36 5.46
N ASP A 245 19.57 17.02 4.93
CA ASP A 245 20.98 16.68 5.18
C ASP A 245 21.37 16.89 6.65
#